data_02386e806e57d5c89a65cf235bfe1947
#
_entry.id   02386e806e57d5c89a65cf235bfe1947
#
_cell.length_a   1.000
_cell.length_b   1.000
_cell.length_c   1.000
_cell.angle_alpha   90.00
_cell.angle_beta   90.00
_cell.angle_gamma   90.00
#
_symmetry.space_group_name_H-M   'P 1'
#
loop_
_entity.id
_entity.type
_entity.pdbx_description
1 polymer ?
#
loop_
_entity_poly.entity_id
_entity_poly.type
_entity_poly.pdbx_seq_one_letter_code
_entity_poly.pdbx_strand_id
1 'polypeptide(L)'
;MHGNTQSTASGVKTRRFDDILSEVTQAFEIHARCGSILGGVHLELTGEDVTECTGGARNLADEDLQRAYKTTVDPRLNYEQALELAMKIAAINNS
;
A
#
# COMPACT_ATOMS: atom_id res chain seq x y z
N MET A 1 5.24 4.35 -1.45
CA MET A 1 4.69 3.58 -0.32
C MET A 1 5.38 3.88 1.01
N HIS A 2 6.69 3.98 1.03
CA HIS A 2 7.44 4.19 2.28
C HIS A 2 6.96 5.43 3.07
N GLY A 3 6.69 6.53 2.38
CA GLY A 3 6.25 7.77 3.02
C GLY A 3 4.86 7.73 3.66
N ASN A 4 4.08 6.69 3.42
CA ASN A 4 2.74 6.54 3.98
C ASN A 4 2.72 5.80 5.33
N THR A 5 3.88 5.57 5.93
CA THR A 5 3.97 4.92 7.24
C THR A 5 3.42 5.84 8.32
N GLN A 6 2.55 5.30 9.17
CA GLN A 6 1.95 6.02 10.28
C GLN A 6 1.79 5.07 11.48
N SER A 7 1.48 5.63 12.64
CA SER A 7 1.26 4.84 13.84
C SER A 7 -0.20 4.85 14.24
N THR A 8 -0.70 3.71 14.69
CA THR A 8 -2.04 3.61 15.28
C THR A 8 -2.03 4.28 16.67
N ALA A 9 -3.21 4.41 17.28
CA ALA A 9 -3.34 4.95 18.62
C ALA A 9 -2.54 4.15 19.66
N SER A 10 -2.34 2.85 19.42
CA SER A 10 -1.54 1.98 20.31
C SER A 10 -0.06 1.94 19.94
N GLY A 11 0.39 2.75 18.98
CA GLY A 11 1.81 2.87 18.63
C GLY A 11 2.32 1.84 17.63
N VAL A 12 1.45 1.10 16.95
CA VAL A 12 1.84 0.12 15.94
C VAL A 12 2.04 0.83 14.60
N LYS A 13 3.19 0.63 13.97
CA LYS A 13 3.44 1.14 12.61
C LYS A 13 2.56 0.41 11.61
N THR A 14 1.91 1.16 10.73
CA THR A 14 1.08 0.60 9.66
C THR A 14 1.08 1.53 8.45
N ARG A 15 0.49 1.05 7.36
CA ARG A 15 0.21 1.84 6.17
C ARG A 15 -1.23 1.57 5.76
N ARG A 16 -1.92 2.59 5.29
CA ARG A 16 -3.29 2.43 4.77
C ARG A 16 -3.23 2.15 3.28
N PHE A 17 -3.88 1.08 2.87
CA PHE A 17 -3.95 0.71 1.45
C PHE A 17 -4.44 1.89 0.59
N ASP A 18 -5.49 2.60 1.02
CA ASP A 18 -6.04 3.71 0.24
C ASP A 18 -5.05 4.86 0.09
N ASP A 19 -4.21 5.12 1.10
CA ASP A 19 -3.18 6.15 1.01
C ASP A 19 -2.09 5.76 0.01
N ILE A 20 -1.71 4.49 -0.02
CA ILE A 20 -0.74 3.98 -0.99
C ILE A 20 -1.30 4.11 -2.41
N LEU A 21 -2.55 3.69 -2.62
CA LEU A 21 -3.21 3.81 -3.92
C LEU A 21 -3.33 5.27 -4.35
N SER A 22 -3.68 6.16 -3.43
CA SER A 22 -3.78 7.60 -3.71
C SER A 22 -2.43 8.18 -4.12
N GLU A 23 -1.35 7.80 -3.45
CA GLU A 23 0.00 8.25 -3.81
C GLU A 23 0.35 7.84 -5.24
N VAL A 24 0.10 6.59 -5.60
CA VAL A 24 0.38 6.08 -6.94
C VAL A 24 -0.46 6.81 -7.99
N THR A 25 -1.76 6.97 -7.74
CA THR A 25 -2.68 7.67 -8.65
C THR A 25 -2.21 9.11 -8.90
N GLN A 26 -1.87 9.82 -7.83
CA GLN A 26 -1.40 11.20 -7.92
C GLN A 26 -0.06 11.29 -8.68
N ALA A 27 0.84 10.32 -8.47
CA ALA A 27 2.11 10.30 -9.18
C ALA A 27 1.90 10.19 -10.69
N PHE A 28 1.01 9.32 -11.15
CA PHE A 28 0.66 9.21 -12.57
C PHE A 28 0.08 10.52 -13.11
N GLU A 29 -0.83 11.15 -12.38
CA GLU A 29 -1.45 12.42 -12.78
C GLU A 29 -0.44 13.56 -12.88
N ILE A 30 0.44 13.69 -11.90
CA ILE A 30 1.46 14.74 -11.87
C ILE A 30 2.42 14.58 -13.05
N HIS A 31 2.90 13.36 -13.30
CA HIS A 31 3.79 13.12 -14.44
C HIS A 31 3.11 13.40 -15.77
N ALA A 32 1.84 13.04 -15.92
CA ALA A 32 1.09 13.35 -17.14
C ALA A 32 0.99 14.85 -17.37
N ARG A 33 0.70 15.65 -16.32
CA ARG A 33 0.61 17.11 -16.43
C ARG A 33 1.95 17.76 -16.72
N CYS A 34 3.03 17.21 -16.23
CA CYS A 34 4.38 17.76 -16.42
C CYS A 34 5.04 17.28 -17.73
N GLY A 35 4.38 16.43 -18.51
CA GLY A 35 4.96 15.89 -19.73
C GLY A 35 6.07 14.86 -19.49
N SER A 36 6.12 14.29 -18.29
CA SER A 36 7.10 13.27 -17.92
C SER A 36 6.41 11.92 -17.76
N ILE A 37 7.22 10.87 -17.58
CA ILE A 37 6.73 9.50 -17.45
C ILE A 37 7.13 8.95 -16.08
N LEU A 38 6.16 8.39 -15.35
CA LEU A 38 6.45 7.65 -14.13
C LEU A 38 7.09 6.33 -14.51
N GLY A 39 8.38 6.14 -14.15
CA GLY A 39 9.15 4.96 -14.56
C GLY A 39 8.84 3.70 -13.77
N GLY A 40 8.26 3.82 -12.58
CA GLY A 40 7.91 2.67 -11.75
C GLY A 40 7.49 3.07 -10.36
N VAL A 41 7.14 2.07 -9.56
CA VAL A 41 6.75 2.23 -8.15
C VAL A 41 7.50 1.20 -7.31
N HIS A 42 7.69 1.50 -6.03
CA HIS A 42 8.30 0.57 -5.07
C HIS A 42 7.27 0.21 -4.01
N LEU A 43 7.01 -1.08 -3.88
CA LEU A 43 6.05 -1.62 -2.91
C LEU A 43 6.78 -2.57 -1.96
N GLU A 44 6.45 -2.47 -0.68
CA GLU A 44 6.94 -3.42 0.32
C GLU A 44 5.83 -4.45 0.56
N LEU A 45 6.07 -5.67 0.12
CA LEU A 45 5.05 -6.72 0.15
C LEU A 45 5.64 -8.07 0.52
N THR A 46 4.76 -9.01 0.83
CA THR A 46 5.12 -10.40 1.08
C THR A 46 4.05 -11.31 0.48
N GLY A 47 4.43 -12.54 0.13
CA GLY A 47 3.46 -13.55 -0.30
C GLY A 47 2.66 -14.16 0.85
N GLU A 48 2.97 -13.81 2.09
CA GLU A 48 2.28 -14.32 3.27
C GLU A 48 1.00 -13.53 3.58
N ASP A 49 0.09 -14.14 4.34
CA ASP A 49 -1.15 -13.52 4.75
C ASP A 49 -0.97 -12.74 6.06
N VAL A 50 -0.07 -11.75 6.05
CA VAL A 50 0.15 -10.89 7.20
C VAL A 50 -0.93 -9.81 7.30
N THR A 51 -1.09 -9.24 8.50
CA THR A 51 -1.98 -8.10 8.74
C THR A 51 -1.16 -6.93 9.27
N GLU A 52 -0.32 -6.36 8.41
CA GLU A 52 0.58 -5.27 8.77
C GLU A 52 0.12 -3.92 8.24
N CYS A 53 -0.69 -3.92 7.17
CA CYS A 53 -1.31 -2.72 6.59
C CYS A 53 -2.82 -2.81 6.65
N THR A 54 -3.50 -1.67 6.83
CA THR A 54 -4.96 -1.62 6.89
C THR A 54 -5.57 -1.44 5.50
N GLY A 55 -6.87 -1.74 5.37
CA GLY A 55 -7.61 -1.58 4.13
C GLY A 55 -7.47 -2.75 3.18
N GLY A 56 -7.74 -2.49 1.90
CA GLY A 56 -7.79 -3.52 0.87
C GLY A 56 -9.14 -4.22 0.81
N ALA A 57 -9.23 -5.29 0.02
CA ALA A 57 -10.49 -5.99 -0.22
C ALA A 57 -11.13 -6.55 1.05
N ARG A 58 -10.34 -7.00 2.01
CA ARG A 58 -10.85 -7.48 3.30
C ARG A 58 -11.11 -6.37 4.31
N ASN A 59 -10.83 -5.13 3.94
CA ASN A 59 -11.09 -3.96 4.78
C ASN A 59 -10.49 -4.09 6.19
N LEU A 60 -9.22 -4.47 6.27
CA LEU A 60 -8.53 -4.65 7.55
C LEU A 60 -8.51 -3.34 8.34
N ALA A 61 -8.92 -3.42 9.61
CA ALA A 61 -8.94 -2.28 10.52
C ALA A 61 -7.70 -2.32 11.44
N ASP A 62 -7.49 -1.24 12.21
CA ASP A 62 -6.35 -1.15 13.13
C ASP A 62 -6.29 -2.34 14.10
N GLU A 63 -7.43 -2.78 14.62
CA GLU A 63 -7.49 -3.91 15.55
C GLU A 63 -7.13 -5.24 14.91
N ASP A 64 -7.20 -5.35 13.57
CA ASP A 64 -6.82 -6.57 12.86
C ASP A 64 -5.31 -6.76 12.76
N LEU A 65 -4.53 -5.69 12.94
CA LEU A 65 -3.08 -5.74 12.79
C LEU A 65 -2.42 -6.76 13.73
N GLN A 66 -2.96 -6.93 14.92
CA GLN A 66 -2.37 -7.81 15.93
C GLN A 66 -2.42 -9.30 15.54
N ARG A 67 -3.32 -9.69 14.65
CA ARG A 67 -3.53 -11.11 14.30
C ARG A 67 -2.33 -11.74 13.61
N ALA A 68 -1.66 -11.02 12.74
CA ALA A 68 -0.52 -11.55 11.99
C ALA A 68 0.49 -10.45 11.64
N TYR A 69 0.88 -9.67 12.65
CA TYR A 69 1.89 -8.61 12.51
C TYR A 69 3.26 -9.23 12.73
N LYS A 70 3.98 -9.52 11.64
CA LYS A 70 5.21 -10.30 11.68
C LYS A 70 6.48 -9.52 11.40
N THR A 71 6.35 -8.32 10.81
CA THR A 71 7.52 -7.52 10.49
C THR A 71 8.24 -7.02 11.75
N THR A 72 9.56 -6.93 11.68
CA THR A 72 10.37 -6.33 12.74
C THR A 72 10.85 -4.92 12.36
N VAL A 73 10.53 -4.45 11.16
CA VAL A 73 10.98 -3.16 10.64
C VAL A 73 9.77 -2.36 10.14
N ASP A 74 9.42 -2.50 8.87
CA ASP A 74 8.36 -1.71 8.24
C ASP A 74 7.17 -2.60 7.86
N PRO A 75 5.93 -2.07 7.93
CA PRO A 75 4.74 -2.84 7.58
C PRO A 75 4.69 -3.15 6.08
N ARG A 76 4.31 -4.38 5.75
CA ARG A 76 4.24 -4.88 4.37
C ARG A 76 2.80 -5.15 3.97
N LEU A 77 2.52 -4.99 2.68
CA LEU A 77 1.26 -5.46 2.10
C LEU A 77 1.24 -6.99 2.11
N ASN A 78 0.11 -7.59 2.46
CA ASN A 78 -0.05 -9.03 2.32
C ASN A 78 -0.32 -9.40 0.86
N TYR A 79 -0.42 -10.70 0.57
CA TYR A 79 -0.59 -11.19 -0.80
C TYR A 79 -1.80 -10.56 -1.51
N GLU A 80 -2.96 -10.52 -0.84
CA GLU A 80 -4.18 -9.98 -1.45
C GLU A 80 -4.08 -8.47 -1.70
N GLN A 81 -3.55 -7.72 -0.74
CA GLN A 81 -3.35 -6.29 -0.89
C GLN A 81 -2.36 -5.99 -2.03
N ALA A 82 -1.26 -6.75 -2.10
CA ALA A 82 -0.26 -6.58 -3.13
C ALA A 82 -0.85 -6.86 -4.52
N LEU A 83 -1.61 -7.93 -4.66
CA LEU A 83 -2.25 -8.29 -5.92
C LEU A 83 -3.28 -7.24 -6.34
N GLU A 84 -4.13 -6.80 -5.44
CA GLU A 84 -5.12 -5.76 -5.71
C GLU A 84 -4.45 -4.48 -6.19
N LEU A 85 -3.39 -4.04 -5.51
CA LEU A 85 -2.68 -2.82 -5.86
C LEU A 85 -2.01 -2.95 -7.22
N ALA A 86 -1.36 -4.10 -7.50
CA ALA A 86 -0.71 -4.33 -8.79
C ALA A 86 -1.72 -4.26 -9.95
N MET A 87 -2.90 -4.85 -9.78
CA MET A 87 -3.96 -4.80 -10.78
C MET A 87 -4.48 -3.38 -11.00
N LYS A 88 -4.63 -2.59 -9.94
CA LYS A 88 -5.06 -1.20 -10.05
C LYS A 88 -4.00 -0.33 -10.74
N ILE A 89 -2.72 -0.56 -10.45
CA ILE A 89 -1.62 0.15 -11.13
C ILE A 89 -1.64 -0.18 -12.61
N ALA A 90 -1.80 -1.44 -12.98
CA ALA A 90 -1.87 -1.85 -14.38
C ALA A 90 -3.03 -1.18 -15.11
N ALA A 91 -4.19 -1.07 -14.46
CA ALA A 91 -5.36 -0.40 -15.03
C ALA A 91 -5.10 1.09 -15.27
N ILE A 92 -4.46 1.78 -14.33
CA ILE A 92 -4.09 3.21 -14.48
C ILE A 92 -3.11 3.38 -15.64
N ASN A 93 -2.09 2.52 -15.71
CA ASN A 93 -1.04 2.63 -16.72
C ASN A 93 -1.56 2.38 -18.14
N ASN A 94 -2.65 1.65 -18.30
CA ASN A 94 -3.26 1.33 -19.59
C ASN A 94 -4.41 2.25 -19.99
N SER A 95 -4.71 3.27 -19.19
CA SER A 95 -5.82 4.19 -19.48
C SER A 95 -5.40 5.38 -20.31
#